data_f9ac0298a2210b6f12cdd4b6f6f731fc
#
_entry.id   f9ac0298a2210b6f12cdd4b6f6f731fc
#
_cell.length_a   1.000
_cell.length_b   1.000
_cell.length_c   1.000
_cell.angle_alpha   90.00
_cell.angle_beta   90.00
_cell.angle_gamma   90.00
#
_symmetry.space_group_name_H-M   'P 1'
#
loop_
_entity.id
_entity.type
_entity.pdbx_description
1 polymer ?
#
loop_
_entity_poly.entity_id
_entity_poly.type
_entity_poly.pdbx_seq_one_letter_code
_entity_poly.pdbx_strand_id
1 'polypeptide(L)'
;MLYIGIDLGTSAVKLLLMQEDGKVEKTVSKEYALSFPQPEWSEQDPKDWWEQSIAGLKELTADCDRSLIRGISFGGQMHGLVMLDEKDAVIRPAILWNDGRTTEEIHYLNDV
;
A
#
# COMPACT_ATOMS: atom_id res chain seq x y z
N MET A 1 -4.51 11.61 23.27
CA MET A 1 -3.59 10.73 22.49
C MET A 1 -4.07 10.63 21.05
N LEU A 2 -3.14 10.54 20.12
CA LEU A 2 -3.42 10.43 18.69
C LEU A 2 -2.91 9.10 18.14
N TYR A 3 -3.60 8.57 17.17
CA TYR A 3 -3.27 7.33 16.46
C TYR A 3 -3.35 7.55 14.97
N ILE A 4 -2.50 6.87 14.22
CA ILE A 4 -2.48 6.92 12.77
C ILE A 4 -2.90 5.57 12.19
N GLY A 5 -3.86 5.58 11.29
CA GLY A 5 -4.20 4.44 10.43
C GLY A 5 -3.72 4.69 9.01
N ILE A 6 -3.14 3.66 8.39
CA ILE A 6 -2.68 3.70 7.01
C ILE A 6 -3.29 2.52 6.27
N ASP A 7 -4.03 2.80 5.21
CA ASP A 7 -4.60 1.79 4.31
C ASP A 7 -3.92 1.87 2.95
N LEU A 8 -3.09 0.89 2.64
CA LEU A 8 -2.38 0.76 1.38
C LEU A 8 -3.28 0.05 0.35
N GLY A 9 -4.17 0.80 -0.25
CA GLY A 9 -5.14 0.29 -1.22
C GLY A 9 -4.54 0.03 -2.60
N THR A 10 -5.39 -0.39 -3.54
CA THR A 10 -4.97 -0.73 -4.92
C THR A 10 -4.65 0.52 -5.74
N SER A 11 -5.38 1.61 -5.58
CA SER A 11 -5.21 2.84 -6.39
C SER A 11 -4.69 4.03 -5.59
N ALA A 12 -4.69 3.94 -4.27
CA ALA A 12 -4.26 5.02 -3.39
C ALA A 12 -3.91 4.49 -2.00
N VAL A 13 -3.04 5.20 -1.32
CA VAL A 13 -2.88 5.08 0.13
C VAL A 13 -3.75 6.12 0.81
N LYS A 14 -4.52 5.68 1.80
CA LYS A 14 -5.33 6.55 2.65
C LYS A 14 -4.79 6.54 4.06
N LEU A 15 -4.67 7.71 4.64
CA LEU A 15 -4.16 7.90 5.99
C LEU A 15 -5.19 8.67 6.81
N LEU A 16 -5.34 8.29 8.07
CA LEU A 16 -6.17 9.03 9.02
C LEU A 16 -5.42 9.29 10.32
N LEU A 17 -5.72 10.43 10.91
CA LEU A 17 -5.31 10.81 12.26
C LEU A 17 -6.55 10.79 13.14
N MET A 18 -6.50 10.03 14.22
CA MET A 18 -7.65 9.75 15.07
C MET A 18 -7.33 9.99 16.55
N GLN A 19 -8.29 10.51 17.27
CA GLN A 19 -8.24 10.57 18.72
C GLN A 19 -8.54 9.20 19.36
N GLU A 20 -8.20 9.09 20.64
CA GLU A 20 -8.44 7.91 21.48
C GLU A 20 -9.90 7.47 21.52
N ASP A 21 -10.83 8.41 21.44
CA ASP A 21 -12.28 8.17 21.44
C ASP A 21 -12.84 7.74 20.07
N GLY A 22 -11.97 7.62 19.05
CA GLY A 22 -12.35 7.26 17.68
C GLY A 22 -12.70 8.45 16.79
N LYS A 23 -12.61 9.68 17.29
CA LYS A 23 -12.86 10.85 16.45
C LYS A 23 -11.74 11.07 15.46
N VAL A 24 -12.08 11.11 14.18
CA VAL A 24 -11.12 11.38 13.08
C VAL A 24 -10.86 12.89 13.02
N GLU A 25 -9.60 13.27 13.17
CA GLU A 25 -9.14 14.66 13.10
C GLU A 25 -8.83 15.09 11.66
N LYS A 26 -8.19 14.21 10.90
CA LYS A 26 -7.74 14.50 9.55
C LYS A 26 -7.63 13.22 8.73
N THR A 27 -7.89 13.32 7.43
CA THR A 27 -7.63 12.26 6.45
C THR A 27 -6.82 12.82 5.28
N VAL A 28 -5.96 11.99 4.72
CA VAL A 28 -5.16 12.28 3.54
C VAL A 28 -5.23 11.09 2.61
N SER A 29 -5.35 11.35 1.31
CA SER A 29 -5.30 10.32 0.27
C SER A 29 -4.23 10.68 -0.76
N LYS A 30 -3.38 9.73 -1.11
CA LYS A 30 -2.36 9.88 -2.16
C LYS A 30 -2.53 8.76 -3.18
N GLU A 31 -2.73 9.13 -4.42
CA GLU A 31 -2.88 8.19 -5.52
C GLU A 31 -1.53 7.70 -6.03
N TYR A 32 -1.52 6.50 -6.57
CA TYR A 32 -0.41 5.95 -7.33
C TYR A 32 -0.91 5.20 -8.57
N ALA A 33 -0.07 5.16 -9.60
CA ALA A 33 -0.43 4.58 -10.87
C ALA A 33 -0.56 3.06 -10.81
N LEU A 34 -1.54 2.53 -11.55
CA LEU A 34 -1.64 1.12 -11.94
C LEU A 34 -1.06 0.98 -13.34
N SER A 35 -0.33 -0.11 -13.58
CA SER A 35 0.21 -0.46 -14.88
C SER A 35 -0.42 -1.75 -15.39
N PHE A 36 -0.80 -1.76 -16.67
CA PHE A 36 -1.36 -2.91 -17.37
C PHE A 36 -0.51 -3.18 -18.63
N PRO A 37 0.72 -3.70 -18.47
CA PRO A 37 1.67 -3.81 -19.58
C PRO A 37 1.26 -4.81 -20.66
N GLN A 38 0.40 -5.78 -20.31
CA GLN A 38 -0.18 -6.74 -21.22
C GLN A 38 -1.63 -7.06 -20.81
N PRO A 39 -2.45 -7.65 -21.69
CA PRO A 39 -3.78 -8.12 -21.30
C PRO A 39 -3.71 -9.03 -20.06
N GLU A 40 -4.63 -8.83 -19.12
CA GLU A 40 -4.72 -9.55 -17.83
C GLU A 40 -3.58 -9.29 -16.84
N TRP A 41 -2.57 -8.50 -17.19
CA TRP A 41 -1.50 -8.10 -16.28
C TRP A 41 -1.88 -6.85 -15.49
N SER A 42 -1.56 -6.87 -14.21
CA SER A 42 -1.75 -5.72 -13.31
C SER A 42 -0.55 -5.60 -12.39
N GLU A 43 0.14 -4.47 -12.48
CA GLU A 43 1.40 -4.23 -11.78
C GLU A 43 1.43 -2.85 -11.14
N GLN A 44 2.23 -2.71 -10.09
CA GLN A 44 2.58 -1.43 -9.46
C GLN A 44 4.05 -1.40 -9.04
N ASP A 45 4.62 -0.20 -9.00
CA ASP A 45 5.94 0.00 -8.43
C ASP A 45 5.83 0.13 -6.90
N PRO A 46 6.42 -0.79 -6.10
CA PRO A 46 6.43 -0.68 -4.64
C PRO A 46 7.06 0.61 -4.11
N LYS A 47 7.93 1.26 -4.88
CA LYS A 47 8.51 2.54 -4.55
C LYS A 47 7.44 3.63 -4.45
N ASP A 48 6.43 3.59 -5.31
CA ASP A 48 5.30 4.53 -5.26
C ASP A 48 4.52 4.39 -3.95
N TRP A 49 4.33 3.16 -3.46
CA TRP A 49 3.68 2.93 -2.17
C TRP A 49 4.42 3.62 -1.03
N TRP A 50 5.75 3.47 -1.02
CA TRP A 50 6.60 4.10 -0.01
C TRP A 50 6.57 5.62 -0.11
N GLU A 51 6.83 6.17 -1.28
CA GLU A 51 6.90 7.62 -1.52
C GLU A 51 5.56 8.30 -1.18
N GLN A 52 4.44 7.74 -1.62
CA GLN A 52 3.12 8.30 -1.33
C GLN A 52 2.73 8.15 0.14
N SER A 53 3.12 7.07 0.79
CA SER A 53 2.91 6.90 2.24
C SER A 53 3.68 7.94 3.05
N ILE A 54 4.94 8.20 2.71
CA ILE A 54 5.75 9.24 3.37
C ILE A 54 5.19 10.63 3.11
N ALA A 55 4.82 10.94 1.86
CA ALA A 55 4.19 12.22 1.52
C ALA A 55 2.87 12.42 2.29
N GLY A 56 2.04 11.37 2.36
CA GLY A 56 0.80 11.39 3.12
C GLY A 56 1.00 11.58 4.62
N LEU A 57 1.99 10.92 5.21
CA LEU A 57 2.32 11.09 6.63
C LEU A 57 2.79 12.52 6.95
N LYS A 58 3.62 13.10 6.10
CA LYS A 58 4.07 14.50 6.27
C LYS A 58 2.89 15.46 6.24
N GLU A 59 1.99 15.30 5.30
CA GLU A 59 0.79 16.13 5.19
C GLU A 59 -0.17 15.91 6.37
N LEU A 60 -0.39 14.65 6.76
CA LEU A 60 -1.28 14.29 7.87
C LEU A 60 -0.83 14.92 9.19
N THR A 61 0.49 14.94 9.43
CA THR A 61 1.07 15.37 10.70
C THR A 61 1.60 16.81 10.69
N ALA A 62 1.34 17.58 9.62
CA ALA A 62 1.87 18.93 9.46
C ALA A 62 1.38 19.90 10.56
N ASP A 63 0.09 19.74 10.95
CA ASP A 63 -0.60 20.68 11.84
C ASP A 63 -0.88 20.07 13.24
N CYS A 64 -0.33 18.90 13.56
CA CYS A 64 -0.56 18.25 14.85
C CYS A 64 0.70 18.24 15.72
N ASP A 65 0.50 18.12 17.02
CA ASP A 65 1.58 17.83 17.95
C ASP A 65 1.97 16.35 17.85
N ARG A 66 3.07 16.08 17.19
CA ARG A 66 3.58 14.73 16.95
C ARG A 66 3.90 13.97 18.24
N SER A 67 4.19 14.68 19.34
CA SER A 67 4.45 14.06 20.63
C SER A 67 3.24 13.33 21.20
N LEU A 68 2.04 13.65 20.71
CA LEU A 68 0.77 12.99 21.11
C LEU A 68 0.49 11.71 20.35
N ILE A 69 1.24 11.42 19.27
CA ILE A 69 1.06 10.19 18.47
C ILE A 69 1.61 9.00 19.26
N ARG A 70 0.76 8.00 19.51
CA ARG A 70 1.07 6.84 20.34
C ARG A 70 1.17 5.54 19.55
N GLY A 71 0.64 5.50 18.35
CA GLY A 71 0.70 4.30 17.54
C GLY A 71 0.34 4.53 16.10
N ILE A 72 0.83 3.63 15.25
CA ILE A 72 0.53 3.55 13.83
C ILE A 72 0.10 2.12 13.54
N SER A 73 -0.97 1.96 12.78
CA SER A 73 -1.45 0.66 12.31
C SER A 73 -1.65 0.68 10.80
N PHE A 74 -1.54 -0.49 10.20
CA PHE A 74 -1.59 -0.67 8.75
C PHE A 74 -2.68 -1.65 8.35
N GLY A 75 -3.38 -1.32 7.28
CA GLY A 75 -4.17 -2.22 6.46
C GLY A 75 -3.75 -2.07 5.01
N GLY A 76 -4.32 -2.85 4.12
CA GLY A 76 -4.03 -2.68 2.70
C GLY A 76 -4.45 -3.86 1.84
N GLN A 77 -4.17 -3.75 0.55
CA GLN A 77 -4.36 -4.85 -0.40
C GLN A 77 -3.47 -6.04 -0.04
N MET A 78 -3.95 -7.22 -0.36
CA MET A 78 -3.28 -8.49 -0.06
C MET A 78 -3.09 -9.32 -1.33
N HIS A 79 -2.41 -10.47 -1.21
CA HIS A 79 -2.17 -11.40 -2.32
C HIS A 79 -1.33 -10.83 -3.48
N GLY A 80 -0.63 -9.72 -3.26
CA GLY A 80 0.35 -9.20 -4.21
C GLY A 80 1.71 -9.86 -4.01
N LEU A 81 2.49 -9.96 -5.10
CA LEU A 81 3.85 -10.47 -5.07
C LEU A 81 4.85 -9.32 -5.21
N VAL A 82 5.65 -9.10 -4.17
CA VAL A 82 6.81 -8.20 -4.20
C VAL A 82 8.08 -9.03 -4.07
N MET A 83 9.00 -8.88 -5.01
CA MET A 83 10.26 -9.61 -5.02
C MET A 83 11.42 -8.66 -4.73
N LEU A 84 12.25 -9.04 -3.78
CA LEU A 84 13.45 -8.30 -3.38
C LEU A 84 14.71 -9.13 -3.66
N ASP A 85 15.81 -8.46 -3.93
CA ASP A 85 17.13 -9.09 -4.01
C ASP A 85 17.77 -9.22 -2.61
N GLU A 86 19.00 -9.75 -2.57
CA GLU A 86 19.78 -9.94 -1.34
C GLU A 86 20.10 -8.64 -0.56
N LYS A 87 19.90 -7.49 -1.20
CA LYS A 87 20.13 -6.15 -0.62
C LYS A 87 18.81 -5.42 -0.32
N ASP A 88 17.70 -6.16 -0.32
CA ASP A 88 16.35 -5.62 -0.14
C ASP A 88 15.91 -4.61 -1.23
N ALA A 89 16.54 -4.65 -2.40
CA ALA A 89 16.11 -3.85 -3.54
C ALA A 89 15.01 -4.55 -4.34
N VAL A 90 14.02 -3.79 -4.78
CA VAL A 90 12.92 -4.32 -5.60
C VAL A 90 13.45 -4.78 -6.96
N ILE A 91 13.26 -6.06 -7.29
CA ILE A 91 13.73 -6.67 -8.53
C ILE A 91 12.89 -6.24 -9.73
N ARG A 92 11.58 -6.12 -9.52
CA ARG A 92 10.62 -5.83 -10.58
C ARG A 92 9.35 -5.21 -10.00
N PRO A 93 8.45 -4.63 -10.82
CA PRO A 93 7.13 -4.20 -10.36
C PRO A 93 6.37 -5.32 -9.65
N ALA A 94 5.61 -4.96 -8.62
CA ALA A 94 4.77 -5.90 -7.91
C ALA A 94 3.67 -6.44 -8.84
N ILE A 95 3.42 -7.74 -8.77
CA ILE A 95 2.28 -8.38 -9.42
C ILE A 95 1.09 -8.32 -8.46
N LEU A 96 0.00 -7.67 -8.87
CA LEU A 96 -1.12 -7.40 -7.97
C LEU A 96 -2.11 -8.57 -7.91
N TRP A 97 -3.00 -8.51 -6.93
CA TRP A 97 -4.03 -9.51 -6.66
C TRP A 97 -5.01 -9.72 -7.84
N ASN A 98 -5.23 -8.69 -8.65
CA ASN A 98 -6.11 -8.72 -9.82
C ASN A 98 -5.39 -9.04 -11.14
N ASP A 99 -4.14 -9.51 -11.06
CA ASP A 99 -3.36 -10.01 -12.20
C ASP A 99 -3.77 -11.43 -12.56
N GLY A 100 -3.91 -11.72 -13.84
CA GLY A 100 -4.39 -13.02 -14.35
C GLY A 100 -3.35 -13.81 -15.15
N ARG A 101 -2.05 -13.44 -15.08
CA ARG A 101 -0.99 -14.04 -15.94
C ARG A 101 -0.68 -15.50 -15.65
N THR A 102 -1.03 -16.03 -14.48
CA THR A 102 -0.65 -17.38 -14.01
C THR A 102 -1.70 -18.45 -14.28
N THR A 103 -2.53 -18.28 -15.30
CA THR A 103 -3.62 -19.21 -15.62
C THR A 103 -3.10 -20.62 -15.92
N GLU A 104 -2.02 -20.73 -16.69
CA GLU A 104 -1.43 -22.03 -17.06
C GLU A 104 -0.84 -22.73 -15.85
N GLU A 105 -0.14 -21.98 -14.98
CA GLU A 105 0.46 -22.50 -13.75
C GLU A 105 -0.61 -22.99 -12.77
N ILE A 106 -1.73 -22.28 -12.68
CA ILE A 106 -2.88 -22.71 -11.86
C ILE A 106 -3.44 -24.05 -12.37
N HIS A 107 -3.62 -24.20 -13.67
CA HIS A 107 -4.06 -25.48 -14.25
C HIS A 107 -3.06 -26.59 -13.95
N TYR A 108 -1.78 -26.34 -14.17
CA TYR A 108 -0.73 -27.31 -13.83
C TYR A 108 -0.79 -27.77 -12.38
N LEU A 109 -0.90 -26.83 -11.43
CA LEU A 109 -0.92 -27.14 -10.00
C LEU A 109 -2.18 -27.89 -9.56
N ASN A 110 -3.31 -27.65 -10.22
CA ASN A 110 -4.57 -28.34 -9.90
C ASN A 110 -4.63 -29.78 -10.45
N ASP A 111 -3.81 -30.11 -11.43
CA ASP A 111 -3.77 -31.43 -12.07
C ASP A 111 -2.73 -32.38 -11.48
N VAL A 112 -1.97 -31.93 -10.46
CA VAL A 112 -0.87 -32.69 -9.86
C VAL A 112 -1.28 -33.47 -8.58
#